data_429073ec730ee884c68d85058287aa66
#
_entry.id   429073ec730ee884c68d85058287aa66
#
_cell.length_a   1.000
_cell.length_b   1.000
_cell.length_c   1.000
_cell.angle_alpha   90.00
_cell.angle_beta   90.00
_cell.angle_gamma   90.00
#
_symmetry.space_group_name_H-M   'P 1'
#
loop_
_entity.id
_entity.type
_entity.pdbx_description
1 polymer ?
#
loop_
_entity_poly.entity_id
_entity_poly.type
_entity_poly.pdbx_seq_one_letter_code
_entity_poly.pdbx_strand_id
1 'polypeptide(L)'
;MEQPNQKTFCVAPWFQIRNQNDMTKKVCCVIDNKTATAGKTFEHLNQSNNIDIKKNLHKGISDSACNKCWRDEGNGVKSLRQKLNGALLNNKQDLVGSWIQSYFAHKKDWQSDRLLMADVKMGNTCNHACIMCSPDDSSLVYNYWAKDKDNEFVKEVLDQNPTYLEEVKKNNFKNNKYGNFINETIRQNPNLKVLKILGGEPLLDRK
;
A
#
# COMPACT_ATOMS: atom_id res chain seq x y z
N MET A 1 -25.89 0.00 -5.61
CA MET A 1 -25.38 1.31 -5.12
C MET A 1 -25.53 2.32 -6.24
N GLU A 2 -25.70 3.60 -5.90
CA GLU A 2 -25.64 4.69 -6.87
C GLU A 2 -24.28 4.71 -7.60
N GLN A 3 -24.20 5.40 -8.72
CA GLN A 3 -22.94 5.58 -9.45
C GLN A 3 -21.91 6.33 -8.57
N PRO A 4 -20.66 5.89 -8.51
CA PRO A 4 -19.66 6.54 -7.66
C PRO A 4 -19.36 7.96 -8.14
N ASN A 5 -19.16 8.87 -7.19
CA ASN A 5 -18.78 10.24 -7.49
C ASN A 5 -17.38 10.30 -8.11
N GLN A 6 -17.28 10.68 -9.38
CA GLN A 6 -16.00 10.66 -10.12
C GLN A 6 -14.92 11.58 -9.53
N LYS A 7 -15.32 12.65 -8.82
CA LYS A 7 -14.36 13.61 -8.24
C LYS A 7 -13.57 13.04 -7.06
N THR A 8 -14.17 12.12 -6.28
CA THR A 8 -13.54 11.59 -5.07
C THR A 8 -13.31 10.08 -5.12
N PHE A 9 -14.01 9.36 -5.99
CA PHE A 9 -13.92 7.90 -6.07
C PHE A 9 -12.49 7.41 -6.27
N CYS A 10 -12.15 6.34 -5.56
CA CYS A 10 -10.88 5.61 -5.71
C CYS A 10 -11.16 4.11 -5.74
N VAL A 11 -10.59 3.43 -6.72
CA VAL A 11 -10.73 1.97 -6.88
C VAL A 11 -9.89 1.19 -5.86
N ALA A 12 -8.82 1.79 -5.34
CA ALA A 12 -7.86 1.09 -4.48
C ALA A 12 -8.48 0.45 -3.22
N PRO A 13 -9.31 1.12 -2.41
CA PRO A 13 -9.88 0.51 -1.21
C PRO A 13 -10.72 -0.75 -1.46
N TRP A 14 -11.17 -0.94 -2.69
CA TRP A 14 -11.97 -2.10 -3.07
C TRP A 14 -11.14 -3.31 -3.49
N PHE A 15 -10.02 -3.07 -4.19
CA PHE A 15 -9.33 -4.11 -4.96
C PHE A 15 -7.84 -4.19 -4.72
N GLN A 16 -7.27 -3.31 -3.89
CA GLN A 16 -5.84 -3.28 -3.61
C GLN A 16 -5.54 -3.52 -2.15
N ILE A 17 -4.42 -4.22 -1.92
CA ILE A 17 -3.79 -4.33 -0.62
C ILE A 17 -2.30 -4.03 -0.74
N ARG A 18 -1.75 -3.35 0.26
CA ARG A 18 -0.32 -3.23 0.48
C ARG A 18 0.06 -3.90 1.80
N ASN A 19 0.95 -4.85 1.74
CA ASN A 19 1.58 -5.43 2.91
C ASN A 19 2.85 -4.66 3.26
N GLN A 20 3.06 -4.36 4.54
CA GLN A 20 4.24 -3.66 5.06
C GLN A 20 5.24 -4.63 5.71
N ASN A 21 6.46 -4.16 6.04
CA ASN A 21 7.50 -4.99 6.65
C ASN A 21 7.08 -5.60 8.00
N ASP A 22 6.24 -4.92 8.77
CA ASP A 22 5.67 -5.37 10.04
C ASP A 22 4.45 -6.31 9.88
N MET A 23 4.16 -6.74 8.64
CA MET A 23 3.00 -7.54 8.26
C MET A 23 1.65 -6.82 8.42
N THR A 24 1.62 -5.55 8.78
CA THR A 24 0.40 -4.77 8.70
C THR A 24 0.00 -4.51 7.25
N LYS A 25 -1.26 -4.20 7.04
CA LYS A 25 -1.85 -4.03 5.73
C LYS A 25 -2.50 -2.66 5.60
N LYS A 26 -2.43 -2.10 4.40
CA LYS A 26 -3.12 -0.87 4.00
C LYS A 26 -3.81 -1.10 2.65
N VAL A 27 -4.87 -0.35 2.40
CA VAL A 27 -5.57 -0.41 1.11
C VAL A 27 -4.83 0.30 -0.03
N CYS A 28 -3.80 1.09 0.31
CA CYS A 28 -3.03 1.87 -0.68
C CYS A 28 -1.67 2.26 -0.11
N CYS A 29 -0.66 2.44 -0.97
CA CYS A 29 0.70 2.81 -0.53
C CYS A 29 0.82 4.24 0.01
N VAL A 30 -0.07 5.14 -0.34
CA VAL A 30 -0.03 6.56 0.09
C VAL A 30 -1.11 6.93 1.11
N ILE A 31 -1.94 5.99 1.53
CA ILE A 31 -2.94 6.23 2.58
C ILE A 31 -2.24 6.42 3.93
N ASP A 32 -2.90 7.14 4.85
CA ASP A 32 -2.39 7.37 6.20
C ASP A 32 -2.01 6.05 6.90
N ASN A 33 -0.86 6.03 7.57
CA ASN A 33 -0.37 4.87 8.30
C ASN A 33 -1.31 4.45 9.46
N LYS A 34 -2.08 5.38 10.00
CA LYS A 34 -3.10 5.09 11.04
C LYS A 34 -4.17 4.09 10.58
N THR A 35 -4.32 3.91 9.26
CA THR A 35 -5.22 2.90 8.70
C THR A 35 -4.60 1.50 8.61
N ALA A 36 -3.31 1.37 8.91
CA ALA A 36 -2.62 0.08 8.85
C ALA A 36 -3.11 -0.85 9.97
N THR A 37 -3.42 -2.09 9.63
CA THR A 37 -3.87 -3.10 10.60
C THR A 37 -3.30 -4.48 10.29
N ALA A 38 -3.22 -5.32 11.32
CA ALA A 38 -2.93 -6.75 11.16
C ALA A 38 -4.17 -7.50 10.65
N GLY A 39 -4.02 -8.78 10.32
CA GLY A 39 -5.12 -9.66 9.93
C GLY A 39 -5.01 -10.18 8.50
N LYS A 40 -6.01 -10.95 8.08
CA LYS A 40 -6.12 -11.47 6.71
C LYS A 40 -6.53 -10.36 5.73
N THR A 41 -6.28 -10.58 4.44
CA THR A 41 -6.52 -9.58 3.39
C THR A 41 -7.94 -9.06 3.38
N PHE A 42 -8.94 -9.94 3.34
CA PHE A 42 -10.33 -9.50 3.28
C PHE A 42 -10.86 -9.00 4.62
N GLU A 43 -10.35 -9.48 5.74
CA GLU A 43 -10.62 -8.91 7.05
C GLU A 43 -10.19 -7.44 7.10
N HIS A 44 -8.98 -7.14 6.59
CA HIS A 44 -8.50 -5.76 6.51
C HIS A 44 -9.35 -4.90 5.57
N LEU A 45 -9.61 -5.36 4.34
CA LEU A 45 -10.39 -4.60 3.36
C LEU A 45 -11.84 -4.32 3.84
N ASN A 46 -12.37 -5.16 4.73
CA ASN A 46 -13.74 -5.09 5.23
C ASN A 46 -13.87 -4.58 6.67
N GLN A 47 -12.78 -4.08 7.26
CA GLN A 47 -12.84 -3.38 8.53
C GLN A 47 -13.66 -2.08 8.44
N SER A 48 -14.25 -1.67 9.55
CA SER A 48 -15.15 -0.51 9.61
C SER A 48 -14.53 0.77 9.04
N ASN A 49 -13.28 1.08 9.41
CA ASN A 49 -12.57 2.25 8.89
C ASN A 49 -12.40 2.21 7.37
N ASN A 50 -12.07 1.06 6.78
CA ASN A 50 -11.93 0.93 5.33
C ASN A 50 -13.29 0.98 4.62
N ILE A 51 -14.34 0.46 5.24
CA ILE A 51 -15.71 0.59 4.76
C ILE A 51 -16.14 2.06 4.77
N ASP A 52 -15.80 2.81 5.81
CA ASP A 52 -16.14 4.23 5.89
C ASP A 52 -15.37 5.06 4.86
N ILE A 53 -14.09 4.76 4.61
CA ILE A 53 -13.33 5.36 3.50
C ILE A 53 -14.03 5.08 2.15
N LYS A 54 -14.45 3.84 1.88
CA LYS A 54 -15.20 3.50 0.65
C LYS A 54 -16.47 4.32 0.51
N LYS A 55 -17.26 4.43 1.59
CA LYS A 55 -18.50 5.20 1.61
C LYS A 55 -18.25 6.68 1.34
N ASN A 56 -17.26 7.28 2.02
CA ASN A 56 -16.92 8.69 1.88
C ASN A 56 -16.51 9.00 0.44
N LEU A 57 -15.54 8.25 -0.09
CA LEU A 57 -15.06 8.45 -1.46
C LEU A 57 -16.15 8.24 -2.52
N HIS A 58 -17.08 7.30 -2.29
CA HIS A 58 -18.20 7.04 -3.20
C HIS A 58 -19.23 8.19 -3.19
N LYS A 59 -19.48 8.77 -2.01
CA LYS A 59 -20.46 9.86 -1.83
C LYS A 59 -19.95 11.25 -2.18
N GLY A 60 -18.70 11.41 -2.59
CA GLY A 60 -18.15 12.72 -2.92
C GLY A 60 -17.44 13.40 -1.74
N ILE A 61 -17.16 12.69 -0.66
CA ILE A 61 -16.48 13.21 0.52
C ILE A 61 -14.98 12.90 0.41
N SER A 62 -14.16 13.95 0.51
CA SER A 62 -12.69 13.81 0.56
C SER A 62 -12.26 13.27 1.92
N ASP A 63 -11.98 11.98 2.01
CA ASP A 63 -11.55 11.35 3.25
C ASP A 63 -10.14 11.81 3.64
N SER A 64 -9.94 12.15 4.92
CA SER A 64 -8.65 12.65 5.44
C SER A 64 -7.53 11.61 5.38
N ALA A 65 -7.85 10.33 5.42
CA ALA A 65 -6.86 9.26 5.23
C ALA A 65 -6.19 9.31 3.84
N CYS A 66 -6.82 9.97 2.86
CA CYS A 66 -6.36 10.15 1.49
C CYS A 66 -5.70 11.52 1.22
N ASN A 67 -5.30 12.26 2.25
CA ASN A 67 -4.76 13.62 2.13
C ASN A 67 -3.60 13.78 1.14
N LYS A 68 -2.75 12.75 0.97
CA LYS A 68 -1.68 12.79 -0.04
C LYS A 68 -2.24 13.00 -1.45
N CYS A 69 -3.31 12.28 -1.81
CA CYS A 69 -3.93 12.43 -3.12
C CYS A 69 -4.61 13.80 -3.27
N TRP A 70 -5.32 14.28 -2.25
CA TRP A 70 -5.98 15.59 -2.28
C TRP A 70 -4.98 16.74 -2.42
N ARG A 71 -3.85 16.66 -1.70
CA ARG A 71 -2.77 17.64 -1.82
C ARG A 71 -2.14 17.64 -3.22
N ASP A 72 -1.86 16.46 -3.77
CA ASP A 72 -1.29 16.35 -5.12
C ASP A 72 -2.25 16.97 -6.15
N GLU A 73 -3.53 16.64 -6.08
CA GLU A 73 -4.58 17.16 -6.97
C GLU A 73 -4.77 18.68 -6.82
N GLY A 74 -4.75 19.19 -5.58
CA GLY A 74 -4.82 20.62 -5.30
C GLY A 74 -3.63 21.41 -5.87
N ASN A 75 -2.47 20.76 -5.97
CA ASN A 75 -1.26 21.33 -6.59
C ASN A 75 -1.18 21.07 -8.11
N GLY A 76 -2.23 20.59 -8.75
CA GLY A 76 -2.25 20.29 -10.19
C GLY A 76 -1.47 19.04 -10.59
N VAL A 77 -1.03 18.22 -9.62
CA VAL A 77 -0.28 16.98 -9.88
C VAL A 77 -1.25 15.80 -9.95
N LYS A 78 -1.11 14.96 -10.98
CA LYS A 78 -1.91 13.75 -11.13
C LYS A 78 -1.63 12.76 -9.98
N SER A 79 -2.59 12.60 -9.08
CA SER A 79 -2.49 11.74 -7.89
C SER A 79 -2.43 10.25 -8.23
N LEU A 80 -2.03 9.42 -7.24
CA LEU A 80 -2.10 7.97 -7.39
C LEU A 80 -3.54 7.47 -7.62
N ARG A 81 -4.52 8.06 -6.94
CA ARG A 81 -5.94 7.78 -7.14
C ARG A 81 -6.36 7.96 -8.61
N GLN A 82 -6.02 9.10 -9.20
CA GLN A 82 -6.34 9.40 -10.60
C GLN A 82 -5.60 8.46 -11.56
N LYS A 83 -4.34 8.09 -11.26
CA LYS A 83 -3.56 7.13 -12.05
C LYS A 83 -4.21 5.74 -12.02
N LEU A 84 -4.58 5.25 -10.83
CA LEU A 84 -5.22 3.93 -10.67
C LEU A 84 -6.61 3.89 -11.32
N ASN A 85 -7.44 4.91 -11.09
CA ASN A 85 -8.74 5.00 -11.73
C ASN A 85 -8.60 5.06 -13.26
N GLY A 86 -7.65 5.85 -13.78
CA GLY A 86 -7.38 5.93 -15.21
C GLY A 86 -6.95 4.60 -15.81
N ALA A 87 -6.07 3.87 -15.13
CA ALA A 87 -5.59 2.57 -15.60
C ALA A 87 -6.67 1.47 -15.55
N LEU A 88 -7.53 1.49 -14.52
CA LEU A 88 -8.47 0.39 -14.25
C LEU A 88 -9.90 0.67 -14.73
N LEU A 89 -10.33 1.93 -14.79
CA LEU A 89 -11.72 2.27 -15.16
C LEU A 89 -11.87 2.80 -16.58
N ASN A 90 -10.86 3.51 -17.09
CA ASN A 90 -10.97 4.23 -18.37
C ASN A 90 -10.48 3.43 -19.57
N ASN A 91 -9.82 2.30 -19.36
CA ASN A 91 -9.41 1.44 -20.45
C ASN A 91 -10.58 0.56 -20.92
N LYS A 92 -11.47 1.15 -21.74
CA LYS A 92 -12.66 0.47 -22.26
C LYS A 92 -12.36 -0.76 -23.13
N GLN A 93 -11.13 -0.90 -23.59
CA GLN A 93 -10.66 -2.04 -24.38
C GLN A 93 -10.09 -3.16 -23.50
N ASP A 94 -9.86 -2.88 -22.21
CA ASP A 94 -9.36 -3.87 -21.25
C ASP A 94 -10.54 -4.57 -20.57
N LEU A 95 -10.53 -5.90 -20.62
CA LEU A 95 -11.50 -6.75 -19.91
C LEU A 95 -11.64 -6.40 -18.42
N VAL A 96 -10.59 -5.86 -17.81
CA VAL A 96 -10.58 -5.46 -16.40
C VAL A 96 -11.44 -4.22 -16.15
N GLY A 97 -11.37 -3.20 -17.04
CA GLY A 97 -12.16 -1.97 -16.89
C GLY A 97 -13.66 -2.22 -17.01
N SER A 98 -14.09 -2.98 -18.01
CA SER A 98 -15.51 -3.33 -18.21
C SER A 98 -16.01 -4.20 -17.05
N TRP A 99 -15.20 -5.12 -16.57
CA TRP A 99 -15.54 -5.95 -15.42
C TRP A 99 -15.71 -5.14 -14.13
N ILE A 100 -14.82 -4.17 -13.85
CA ILE A 100 -14.94 -3.29 -12.66
C ILE A 100 -16.22 -2.45 -12.74
N GLN A 101 -16.56 -1.91 -13.92
CA GLN A 101 -17.80 -1.17 -14.10
C GLN A 101 -19.03 -2.06 -13.82
N SER A 102 -19.05 -3.27 -14.39
CA SER A 102 -20.10 -4.25 -14.11
C SER A 102 -20.15 -4.64 -12.62
N TYR A 103 -18.99 -4.80 -11.97
CA TYR A 103 -18.93 -5.10 -10.54
C TYR A 103 -19.64 -4.03 -9.71
N PHE A 104 -19.35 -2.74 -9.93
CA PHE A 104 -20.02 -1.66 -9.20
C PHE A 104 -21.49 -1.51 -9.54
N ALA A 105 -21.91 -1.80 -10.78
CA ALA A 105 -23.31 -1.77 -11.16
C ALA A 105 -24.16 -2.79 -10.39
N HIS A 106 -23.58 -3.94 -10.03
CA HIS A 106 -24.27 -5.01 -9.31
C HIS A 106 -23.96 -5.10 -7.82
N LYS A 107 -22.98 -4.33 -7.32
CA LYS A 107 -22.57 -4.35 -5.91
C LYS A 107 -23.65 -3.71 -5.03
N LYS A 108 -24.10 -4.43 -4.00
CA LYS A 108 -25.15 -3.99 -3.08
C LYS A 108 -24.63 -3.57 -1.69
N ASP A 109 -23.42 -3.95 -1.36
CA ASP A 109 -22.79 -3.68 -0.07
C ASP A 109 -21.39 -3.05 -0.21
N TRP A 110 -20.76 -2.74 0.91
CA TRP A 110 -19.44 -2.12 0.97
C TRP A 110 -18.31 -3.13 1.18
N GLN A 111 -18.62 -4.42 1.16
CA GLN A 111 -17.65 -5.48 1.36
C GLN A 111 -16.80 -5.73 0.10
N SER A 112 -15.50 -5.92 0.27
CA SER A 112 -14.62 -6.40 -0.81
C SER A 112 -14.59 -7.92 -0.79
N ASP A 113 -14.79 -8.53 -1.93
CA ASP A 113 -14.76 -9.98 -2.14
C ASP A 113 -13.68 -10.42 -3.13
N ARG A 114 -12.94 -9.47 -3.70
CA ARG A 114 -11.90 -9.72 -4.71
C ARG A 114 -10.69 -8.82 -4.51
N LEU A 115 -9.53 -9.36 -4.82
CA LEU A 115 -8.27 -8.65 -4.84
C LEU A 115 -7.72 -8.66 -6.26
N LEU A 116 -7.46 -7.50 -6.83
CA LEU A 116 -6.86 -7.35 -8.16
C LEU A 116 -5.40 -6.94 -8.09
N MET A 117 -5.01 -6.23 -7.06
CA MET A 117 -3.66 -5.67 -6.92
C MET A 117 -3.12 -5.95 -5.52
N ALA A 118 -1.90 -6.45 -5.45
CA ALA A 118 -1.16 -6.61 -4.21
C ALA A 118 0.23 -5.97 -4.32
N ASP A 119 0.52 -5.05 -3.42
CA ASP A 119 1.86 -4.52 -3.19
C ASP A 119 2.44 -5.24 -1.97
N VAL A 120 3.47 -6.05 -2.16
CA VAL A 120 4.09 -6.84 -1.09
C VAL A 120 5.49 -6.30 -0.81
N LYS A 121 5.71 -5.78 0.39
CA LYS A 121 7.03 -5.37 0.84
C LYS A 121 7.70 -6.53 1.56
N MET A 122 8.84 -7.00 1.03
CA MET A 122 9.54 -8.22 1.46
C MET A 122 10.67 -7.98 2.46
N GLY A 123 10.65 -6.87 3.18
CA GLY A 123 11.74 -6.50 4.07
C GLY A 123 12.66 -5.46 3.43
N ASN A 124 13.87 -5.34 3.98
CA ASN A 124 14.84 -4.35 3.54
C ASN A 124 16.20 -4.93 3.12
N THR A 125 16.30 -6.23 2.90
CA THR A 125 17.55 -6.86 2.41
C THR A 125 17.97 -6.20 1.10
N CYS A 126 19.09 -5.47 1.11
CA CYS A 126 19.56 -4.72 -0.04
C CYS A 126 21.07 -4.49 0.04
N ASN A 127 21.78 -4.58 -1.08
CA ASN A 127 23.18 -4.24 -1.22
C ASN A 127 23.43 -2.87 -1.86
N HIS A 128 22.37 -2.05 -2.02
CA HIS A 128 22.44 -0.70 -2.56
C HIS A 128 22.11 0.34 -1.50
N ALA A 129 22.79 1.49 -1.56
CA ALA A 129 22.51 2.67 -0.74
C ALA A 129 22.01 3.80 -1.63
N CYS A 130 20.84 3.61 -2.24
CA CYS A 130 20.23 4.65 -3.08
C CYS A 130 19.88 5.87 -2.25
N ILE A 131 20.12 7.06 -2.78
CA ILE A 131 19.92 8.33 -2.08
C ILE A 131 18.46 8.56 -1.64
N MET A 132 17.51 7.93 -2.30
CA MET A 132 16.08 8.01 -1.97
C MET A 132 15.61 6.94 -0.99
N CYS A 133 16.49 6.00 -0.59
CA CYS A 133 16.11 4.91 0.30
C CYS A 133 16.25 5.29 1.76
N SER A 134 15.33 4.77 2.57
CA SER A 134 15.38 4.84 4.03
C SER A 134 15.90 3.52 4.62
N PRO A 135 16.26 3.48 5.90
CA PRO A 135 16.54 2.26 6.63
C PRO A 135 15.46 1.16 6.49
N ASP A 136 14.19 1.55 6.34
CA ASP A 136 13.08 0.61 6.09
C ASP A 136 13.16 -0.10 4.74
N ASP A 137 13.83 0.51 3.77
CA ASP A 137 13.89 0.04 2.38
C ASP A 137 15.24 -0.56 2.02
N SER A 138 16.31 -0.32 2.83
CA SER A 138 17.64 -0.83 2.56
C SER A 138 18.40 -1.17 3.84
N SER A 139 18.81 -2.43 3.96
CA SER A 139 19.68 -2.88 5.06
C SER A 139 21.07 -2.22 5.02
N LEU A 140 21.55 -1.83 3.84
CA LEU A 140 22.82 -1.11 3.74
C LEU A 140 22.68 0.33 4.27
N VAL A 141 21.60 1.03 3.91
CA VAL A 141 21.28 2.36 4.47
C VAL A 141 21.07 2.27 5.97
N TYR A 142 20.36 1.26 6.46
CA TYR A 142 20.22 1.00 7.89
C TYR A 142 21.57 0.89 8.58
N ASN A 143 22.50 0.11 8.01
CA ASN A 143 23.84 -0.07 8.59
C ASN A 143 24.65 1.22 8.60
N TYR A 144 24.51 2.10 7.61
CA TYR A 144 25.15 3.42 7.60
C TYR A 144 24.60 4.30 8.71
N TRP A 145 23.28 4.40 8.83
CA TRP A 145 22.66 5.20 9.90
C TRP A 145 22.99 4.68 11.31
N ALA A 146 23.04 3.36 11.47
CA ALA A 146 23.37 2.76 12.75
C ALA A 146 24.83 3.02 13.19
N LYS A 147 25.76 3.18 12.21
CA LYS A 147 27.18 3.45 12.47
C LYS A 147 27.48 4.94 12.64
N ASP A 148 26.78 5.82 11.97
CA ASP A 148 27.02 7.25 11.93
C ASP A 148 25.77 8.02 12.41
N LYS A 149 25.47 7.84 13.70
CA LYS A 149 24.32 8.52 14.34
C LYS A 149 24.57 10.01 14.58
N ASP A 150 25.82 10.43 14.54
CA ASP A 150 26.22 11.84 14.73
C ASP A 150 26.14 12.65 13.43
N ASN A 151 25.93 12.01 12.29
CA ASN A 151 25.61 12.69 11.05
C ASN A 151 24.39 13.61 11.23
N GLU A 152 24.50 14.87 10.84
CA GLU A 152 23.52 15.92 11.11
C GLU A 152 22.10 15.51 10.66
N PHE A 153 21.97 14.97 9.45
CA PHE A 153 20.67 14.51 8.92
C PHE A 153 20.11 13.31 9.69
N VAL A 154 20.97 12.31 9.99
CA VAL A 154 20.57 11.12 10.75
C VAL A 154 20.11 11.49 12.13
N LYS A 155 20.89 12.37 12.81
CA LYS A 155 20.57 12.89 14.13
C LYS A 155 19.22 13.61 14.16
N GLU A 156 18.96 14.50 13.20
CA GLU A 156 17.69 15.22 13.12
C GLU A 156 16.49 14.24 13.05
N VAL A 157 16.60 13.18 12.26
CA VAL A 157 15.54 12.18 12.15
C VAL A 157 15.39 11.36 13.44
N LEU A 158 16.51 10.97 14.07
CA LEU A 158 16.49 10.18 15.30
C LEU A 158 16.04 11.00 16.52
N ASP A 159 16.29 12.29 16.55
CA ASP A 159 15.76 13.19 17.59
C ASP A 159 14.23 13.28 17.52
N GLN A 160 13.65 13.21 16.33
CA GLN A 160 12.20 13.18 16.14
C GLN A 160 11.58 11.80 16.41
N ASN A 161 12.34 10.72 16.20
CA ASN A 161 11.93 9.35 16.46
C ASN A 161 13.08 8.49 17.01
N PRO A 162 13.37 8.55 18.32
CA PRO A 162 14.52 7.86 18.94
C PRO A 162 14.50 6.33 18.79
N THR A 163 13.32 5.74 18.63
CA THR A 163 13.16 4.27 18.50
C THR A 163 13.21 3.77 17.07
N TYR A 164 13.33 4.68 16.09
CA TYR A 164 13.17 4.36 14.66
C TYR A 164 14.04 3.19 14.19
N LEU A 165 15.35 3.23 14.46
CA LEU A 165 16.25 2.15 14.01
C LEU A 165 15.98 0.81 14.71
N GLU A 166 15.52 0.83 15.95
CA GLU A 166 15.15 -0.40 16.68
C GLU A 166 13.87 -1.01 16.10
N GLU A 167 12.90 -0.17 15.76
CA GLU A 167 11.66 -0.58 15.09
C GLU A 167 11.95 -1.17 13.71
N VAL A 168 12.78 -0.52 12.90
CA VAL A 168 13.23 -1.04 11.61
C VAL A 168 13.89 -2.40 11.78
N LYS A 169 14.82 -2.54 12.72
CA LYS A 169 15.49 -3.81 13.02
C LYS A 169 14.49 -4.89 13.41
N LYS A 170 13.58 -4.59 14.34
CA LYS A 170 12.54 -5.52 14.80
C LYS A 170 11.65 -6.00 13.65
N ASN A 171 11.26 -5.11 12.76
CA ASN A 171 10.29 -5.39 11.71
C ASN A 171 10.91 -6.08 10.48
N ASN A 172 12.15 -5.73 10.12
CA ASN A 172 12.77 -6.20 8.88
C ASN A 172 13.63 -7.46 9.04
N PHE A 173 14.27 -7.67 10.18
CA PHE A 173 15.26 -8.76 10.34
C PHE A 173 14.67 -10.08 10.87
N LYS A 174 13.39 -10.14 11.21
CA LYS A 174 12.77 -11.32 11.86
C LYS A 174 11.93 -12.21 10.93
N ASN A 175 11.71 -11.87 9.68
CA ASN A 175 10.63 -12.52 8.94
C ASN A 175 11.06 -13.26 7.67
N ASN A 176 11.47 -14.54 7.82
CA ASN A 176 11.47 -15.54 6.75
C ASN A 176 10.05 -15.96 6.25
N LYS A 177 9.03 -15.12 6.50
CA LYS A 177 7.61 -15.47 6.25
C LYS A 177 7.10 -14.99 4.89
N TYR A 178 7.88 -14.20 4.17
CA TYR A 178 7.40 -13.51 2.96
C TYR A 178 7.16 -14.44 1.77
N GLY A 179 8.02 -15.44 1.56
CA GLY A 179 7.82 -16.40 0.47
C GLY A 179 6.50 -17.15 0.57
N ASN A 180 6.16 -17.59 1.78
CA ASN A 180 4.86 -18.23 2.04
C ASN A 180 3.71 -17.23 1.86
N PHE A 181 3.87 -15.98 2.31
CA PHE A 181 2.85 -14.94 2.17
C PHE A 181 2.53 -14.64 0.70
N ILE A 182 3.55 -14.54 -0.17
CA ILE A 182 3.34 -14.32 -1.62
C ILE A 182 2.57 -15.50 -2.21
N ASN A 183 3.01 -16.73 -1.94
CA ASN A 183 2.36 -17.93 -2.44
C ASN A 183 0.91 -18.04 -1.96
N GLU A 184 0.66 -17.74 -0.69
CA GLU A 184 -0.69 -17.71 -0.14
C GLU A 184 -1.53 -16.60 -0.77
N THR A 185 -0.97 -15.40 -0.95
CA THR A 185 -1.67 -14.28 -1.58
C THR A 185 -2.09 -14.62 -3.00
N ILE A 186 -1.21 -15.25 -3.78
CA ILE A 186 -1.54 -15.68 -5.16
C ILE A 186 -2.59 -16.80 -5.15
N ARG A 187 -2.40 -17.83 -4.34
CA ARG A 187 -3.31 -18.99 -4.29
C ARG A 187 -4.71 -18.64 -3.80
N GLN A 188 -4.80 -17.74 -2.81
CA GLN A 188 -6.09 -17.33 -2.24
C GLN A 188 -6.82 -16.29 -3.10
N ASN A 189 -6.15 -15.69 -4.09
CA ASN A 189 -6.71 -14.63 -4.90
C ASN A 189 -6.57 -14.90 -6.40
N PRO A 190 -7.36 -15.83 -6.96
CA PRO A 190 -7.28 -16.22 -8.38
C PRO A 190 -7.59 -15.06 -9.35
N ASN A 191 -8.21 -14.00 -8.85
CA ASN A 191 -8.51 -12.78 -9.63
C ASN A 191 -7.35 -11.76 -9.63
N LEU A 192 -6.23 -12.04 -8.92
CA LEU A 192 -5.09 -11.13 -8.86
C LEU A 192 -4.53 -10.88 -10.26
N LYS A 193 -4.41 -9.61 -10.65
CA LYS A 193 -3.92 -9.16 -11.95
C LYS A 193 -2.55 -8.50 -11.85
N VAL A 194 -2.29 -7.85 -10.71
CA VAL A 194 -1.03 -7.11 -10.49
C VAL A 194 -0.45 -7.52 -9.14
N LEU A 195 0.76 -8.06 -9.17
CA LEU A 195 1.60 -8.28 -8.00
C LEU A 195 2.83 -7.39 -8.12
N LYS A 196 2.99 -6.47 -7.18
CA LYS A 196 4.21 -5.68 -7.03
C LYS A 196 4.99 -6.20 -5.84
N ILE A 197 6.23 -6.58 -6.08
CA ILE A 197 7.17 -6.97 -5.04
C ILE A 197 8.08 -5.78 -4.78
N LEU A 198 8.14 -5.35 -3.52
CA LEU A 198 8.79 -4.13 -3.06
C LEU A 198 9.71 -4.43 -1.88
N GLY A 199 10.54 -3.44 -1.53
CA GLY A 199 11.42 -3.48 -0.37
C GLY A 199 12.76 -4.11 -0.66
N GLY A 200 13.83 -3.39 -0.31
CA GLY A 200 15.20 -3.80 -0.55
C GLY A 200 15.48 -4.15 -2.02
N GLU A 201 16.25 -5.19 -2.21
CA GLU A 201 16.42 -5.88 -3.49
C GLU A 201 15.78 -7.28 -3.39
N PRO A 202 14.55 -7.44 -3.89
CA PRO A 202 13.78 -8.68 -3.69
C PRO A 202 14.47 -9.94 -4.21
N LEU A 203 15.38 -9.79 -5.20
CA LEU A 203 16.13 -10.94 -5.78
C LEU A 203 17.32 -11.38 -4.93
N LEU A 204 17.72 -10.60 -3.93
CA LEU A 204 18.77 -11.00 -2.97
C LEU A 204 18.22 -11.90 -1.86
N ASP A 205 16.94 -11.91 -1.63
CA ASP A 205 16.31 -12.78 -0.62
C ASP A 205 16.16 -14.18 -1.19
N ARG A 206 17.20 -15.00 -0.98
CA ARG A 206 17.35 -16.36 -1.55
C ARG A 206 16.67 -17.47 -0.74
N LYS A 207 15.70 -17.16 0.10
CA LYS A 207 15.06 -18.18 0.95
C LYS A 207 13.62 -18.44 0.60
#